data_83890854fe663362ddce31fecb6be9d6
#
_entry.id   83890854fe663362ddce31fecb6be9d6
#
_cell.length_a   1.000
_cell.length_b   1.000
_cell.length_c   1.000
_cell.angle_alpha   90.00
_cell.angle_beta   90.00
_cell.angle_gamma   90.00
#
_symmetry.space_group_name_H-M   'P 1'
#
loop_
_entity.id
_entity.type
_entity.pdbx_description
1 polymer ?
#
loop_
_entity_poly.entity_id
_entity_poly.type
_entity_poly.pdbx_seq_one_letter_code
_entity_poly.pdbx_strand_id
1 'polypeptide(L)'
;SDGWHDLTAMTTFFETQPLPSPMSRRLHFAPKQFHLFATASNHVIELFAPLGLLIGCVLRILPFSGLRSVGRSLVVFYGLVHVLFQVALIGSGNLSFLNYLTIIPALACFDDAALMWLLGIAAPSNTGPGLRWVLNLPLALGSVAFIAWLNKPVYENLVGPARKDGTGKRQVMNGSFDRVVSVKRICEKLRIAPPSRPLNLRSLRLANAFGAFGSVQRTRDLLVIEGSRGEADDWNWR
;
A
#
# COMPACT_ATOMS: atom_id res chain seq x y z
N SER A 1 -16.42 1.61 7.22
CA SER A 1 -17.31 1.12 8.28
C SER A 1 -17.40 2.17 9.37
N ASP A 2 -18.50 2.20 10.09
CA ASP A 2 -18.78 3.22 11.11
C ASP A 2 -17.66 3.31 12.16
N GLY A 3 -17.06 2.19 12.54
CA GLY A 3 -15.97 2.15 13.52
C GLY A 3 -14.73 3.01 13.20
N TRP A 4 -14.45 3.28 11.93
CA TRP A 4 -13.38 4.20 11.54
C TRP A 4 -13.79 5.66 11.76
N HIS A 5 -15.05 6.01 11.48
CA HIS A 5 -15.58 7.36 11.73
C HIS A 5 -15.69 7.67 13.21
N ASP A 6 -16.11 6.69 13.99
CA ASP A 6 -16.32 6.83 15.45
C ASP A 6 -15.04 6.62 16.25
N LEU A 7 -13.90 6.39 15.58
CA LEU A 7 -12.61 6.03 16.20
C LEU A 7 -12.66 4.77 17.09
N THR A 8 -13.62 3.87 16.83
CA THR A 8 -13.79 2.62 17.58
C THR A 8 -13.25 1.39 16.87
N ALA A 9 -12.69 1.53 15.66
CA ALA A 9 -12.25 0.40 14.83
C ALA A 9 -11.26 -0.51 15.57
N MET A 10 -10.33 0.04 16.34
CA MET A 10 -9.31 -0.76 17.04
C MET A 10 -9.86 -1.53 18.24
N THR A 11 -11.06 -1.24 18.73
CA THR A 11 -11.66 -1.99 19.83
C THR A 11 -11.98 -3.44 19.43
N THR A 12 -12.31 -3.66 18.17
CA THR A 12 -12.64 -5.00 17.62
C THR A 12 -11.57 -5.54 16.67
N PHE A 13 -10.70 -4.68 16.16
CA PHE A 13 -9.69 -5.06 15.17
C PHE A 13 -8.78 -6.20 15.63
N PHE A 14 -8.28 -6.13 16.86
CA PHE A 14 -7.34 -7.13 17.38
C PHE A 14 -7.99 -8.50 17.61
N GLU A 15 -9.29 -8.55 17.88
CA GLU A 15 -10.07 -9.78 18.06
C GLU A 15 -10.48 -10.40 16.72
N THR A 16 -10.88 -9.54 15.77
CA THR A 16 -11.47 -10.00 14.50
C THR A 16 -10.46 -10.26 13.40
N GLN A 17 -9.17 -10.17 13.67
CA GLN A 17 -8.13 -10.52 12.70
C GLN A 17 -8.23 -12.00 12.29
N PRO A 18 -8.12 -12.33 11.00
CA PRO A 18 -8.12 -13.71 10.52
C PRO A 18 -7.03 -14.58 11.17
N LEU A 19 -5.84 -14.01 11.35
CA LEU A 19 -4.70 -14.63 12.01
C LEU A 19 -4.17 -13.65 13.08
N PRO A 20 -4.64 -13.73 14.32
CA PRO A 20 -4.19 -12.83 15.37
C PRO A 20 -2.72 -13.10 15.74
N SER A 21 -1.97 -12.03 16.04
CA SER A 21 -0.62 -12.14 16.59
C SER A 21 -0.67 -12.41 18.10
N PRO A 22 0.42 -12.90 18.71
CA PRO A 22 0.49 -13.05 20.17
C PRO A 22 0.24 -11.74 20.93
N MET A 23 0.58 -10.58 20.33
CA MET A 23 0.34 -9.26 20.92
C MET A 23 -1.12 -8.80 20.75
N SER A 24 -1.85 -9.29 19.76
CA SER A 24 -3.25 -8.89 19.50
C SER A 24 -4.13 -9.06 20.71
N ARG A 25 -3.98 -10.18 21.44
CA ARG A 25 -4.74 -10.41 22.68
C ARG A 25 -4.45 -9.37 23.76
N ARG A 26 -3.18 -9.00 23.96
CA ARG A 26 -2.81 -7.99 24.95
C ARG A 26 -3.33 -6.62 24.57
N LEU A 27 -3.24 -6.27 23.29
CA LEU A 27 -3.69 -5.00 22.75
C LEU A 27 -5.23 -4.90 22.75
N HIS A 28 -5.94 -6.02 22.56
CA HIS A 28 -7.40 -6.04 22.66
C HIS A 28 -7.90 -5.59 24.06
N PHE A 29 -7.22 -6.01 25.12
CA PHE A 29 -7.53 -5.62 26.50
C PHE A 29 -6.87 -4.29 26.93
N ALA A 30 -6.28 -3.53 26.02
CA ALA A 30 -5.71 -2.23 26.31
C ALA A 30 -6.82 -1.21 26.67
N PRO A 31 -6.50 -0.14 27.40
CA PRO A 31 -7.46 0.90 27.75
C PRO A 31 -8.11 1.53 26.51
N LYS A 32 -9.37 1.99 26.64
CA LYS A 32 -10.12 2.64 25.56
C LYS A 32 -9.34 3.80 24.93
N GLN A 33 -8.61 4.57 25.71
CA GLN A 33 -7.77 5.68 25.23
C GLN A 33 -6.70 5.21 24.24
N PHE A 34 -6.13 4.02 24.46
CA PHE A 34 -5.18 3.42 23.53
C PHE A 34 -5.85 3.11 22.18
N HIS A 35 -7.04 2.54 22.18
CA HIS A 35 -7.76 2.24 20.94
C HIS A 35 -8.13 3.50 20.16
N LEU A 36 -8.59 4.55 20.86
CA LEU A 36 -8.85 5.85 20.25
C LEU A 36 -7.58 6.44 19.64
N PHE A 37 -6.49 6.44 20.41
CA PHE A 37 -5.19 6.93 19.93
C PHE A 37 -4.70 6.14 18.72
N ALA A 38 -4.77 4.82 18.76
CA ALA A 38 -4.34 3.95 17.66
C ALA A 38 -5.16 4.20 16.38
N THR A 39 -6.50 4.34 16.50
CA THR A 39 -7.35 4.65 15.35
C THR A 39 -7.07 6.05 14.81
N ALA A 40 -6.95 7.06 15.67
CA ALA A 40 -6.62 8.42 15.26
C ALA A 40 -5.23 8.50 14.61
N SER A 41 -4.22 7.83 15.19
CA SER A 41 -2.87 7.75 14.61
C SER A 41 -2.87 7.12 13.24
N ASN A 42 -3.66 6.05 13.02
CA ASN A 42 -3.82 5.45 11.72
C ASN A 42 -4.34 6.46 10.70
N HIS A 43 -5.41 7.20 11.02
CA HIS A 43 -5.93 8.25 10.14
C HIS A 43 -4.90 9.34 9.84
N VAL A 44 -4.21 9.82 10.87
CA VAL A 44 -3.18 10.86 10.70
C VAL A 44 -2.07 10.36 9.77
N ILE A 45 -1.55 9.17 9.98
CA ILE A 45 -0.46 8.64 9.18
C ILE A 45 -0.92 8.36 7.74
N GLU A 46 -2.08 7.73 7.55
CA GLU A 46 -2.57 7.38 6.22
C GLU A 46 -3.00 8.59 5.38
N LEU A 47 -3.47 9.66 6.00
CA LEU A 47 -3.91 10.86 5.28
C LEU A 47 -2.79 11.89 5.11
N PHE A 48 -2.04 12.19 6.17
CA PHE A 48 -1.09 13.31 6.16
C PHE A 48 0.32 12.90 5.74
N ALA A 49 0.77 11.68 6.02
CA ALA A 49 2.12 11.30 5.63
C ALA A 49 2.31 11.22 4.11
N PRO A 50 1.37 10.68 3.30
CA PRO A 50 1.47 10.76 1.84
C PRO A 50 1.49 12.20 1.31
N LEU A 51 0.70 13.10 1.90
CA LEU A 51 0.70 14.52 1.52
C LEU A 51 2.04 15.18 1.85
N GLY A 52 2.61 14.87 3.02
CA GLY A 52 3.92 15.35 3.42
C GLY A 52 5.03 14.84 2.51
N LEU A 53 4.97 13.58 2.08
CA LEU A 53 5.86 13.01 1.07
C LEU A 53 5.74 13.76 -0.26
N LEU A 54 4.51 13.98 -0.74
CA LEU A 54 4.27 14.70 -1.98
C LEU A 54 4.85 16.12 -1.93
N ILE A 55 4.58 16.86 -0.85
CA ILE A 55 5.13 18.19 -0.64
C ILE A 55 6.67 18.14 -0.63
N GLY A 56 7.25 17.19 0.09
CA GLY A 56 8.69 16.98 0.14
C GLY A 56 9.27 16.72 -1.25
N CYS A 57 8.65 15.87 -2.06
CA CYS A 57 9.06 15.60 -3.43
C CYS A 57 9.00 16.87 -4.31
N VAL A 58 7.93 17.65 -4.21
CA VAL A 58 7.77 18.90 -4.96
C VAL A 58 8.86 19.91 -4.57
N LEU A 59 9.11 20.10 -3.27
CA LEU A 59 10.16 21.01 -2.79
C LEU A 59 11.56 20.62 -3.27
N ARG A 60 11.84 19.32 -3.43
CA ARG A 60 13.12 18.82 -3.96
C ARG A 60 13.39 19.20 -5.41
N ILE A 61 12.35 19.44 -6.22
CA ILE A 61 12.46 19.78 -7.64
C ILE A 61 12.71 21.29 -7.82
N LEU A 62 12.34 22.11 -6.85
CA LEU A 62 12.47 23.56 -6.95
C LEU A 62 13.94 24.02 -7.00
N PRO A 63 14.26 25.12 -7.71
CA PRO A 63 15.63 25.58 -7.92
C PRO A 63 16.30 26.15 -6.66
N PHE A 64 15.56 26.38 -5.58
CA PHE A 64 16.03 27.00 -4.35
C PHE A 64 16.69 25.96 -3.42
N SER A 65 17.98 26.15 -3.08
CA SER A 65 18.74 25.19 -2.27
C SER A 65 18.11 24.94 -0.88
N GLY A 66 17.62 25.98 -0.21
CA GLY A 66 16.95 25.87 1.08
C GLY A 66 15.67 25.01 1.01
N LEU A 67 14.83 25.24 0.00
CA LEU A 67 13.59 24.45 -0.19
C LEU A 67 13.92 22.98 -0.53
N ARG A 68 14.95 22.74 -1.32
CA ARG A 68 15.41 21.36 -1.60
C ARG A 68 15.86 20.63 -0.35
N SER A 69 16.57 21.33 0.56
CA SER A 69 17.00 20.75 1.84
C SER A 69 15.79 20.39 2.71
N VAL A 70 14.83 21.31 2.84
CA VAL A 70 13.57 21.05 3.55
C VAL A 70 12.81 19.87 2.92
N GLY A 71 12.68 19.88 1.60
CA GLY A 71 12.02 18.79 0.86
C GLY A 71 12.67 17.43 1.10
N ARG A 72 14.02 17.38 1.14
CA ARG A 72 14.76 16.18 1.49
C ARG A 72 14.41 15.69 2.91
N SER A 73 14.47 16.60 3.89
CA SER A 73 14.16 16.25 5.28
C SER A 73 12.73 15.73 5.45
N LEU A 74 11.76 16.33 4.75
CA LEU A 74 10.37 15.88 4.76
C LEU A 74 10.24 14.48 4.17
N VAL A 75 10.87 14.19 3.03
CA VAL A 75 10.82 12.87 2.40
C VAL A 75 11.39 11.80 3.30
N VAL A 76 12.57 12.04 3.90
CA VAL A 76 13.20 11.11 4.84
C VAL A 76 12.33 10.92 6.09
N PHE A 77 11.81 12.02 6.66
CA PHE A 77 10.97 11.97 7.85
C PHE A 77 9.69 11.14 7.62
N TYR A 78 8.94 11.44 6.56
CA TYR A 78 7.71 10.70 6.27
C TYR A 78 7.98 9.28 5.80
N GLY A 79 9.10 9.02 5.12
CA GLY A 79 9.56 7.66 4.83
C GLY A 79 9.79 6.87 6.12
N LEU A 80 10.44 7.46 7.11
CA LEU A 80 10.64 6.84 8.42
C LEU A 80 9.30 6.61 9.15
N VAL A 81 8.40 7.58 9.13
CA VAL A 81 7.06 7.43 9.70
C VAL A 81 6.34 6.21 9.09
N HIS A 82 6.38 6.05 7.77
CA HIS A 82 5.79 4.89 7.11
C HIS A 82 6.44 3.57 7.53
N VAL A 83 7.77 3.50 7.59
CA VAL A 83 8.47 2.27 8.04
C VAL A 83 8.09 1.93 9.48
N LEU A 84 8.14 2.91 10.40
CA LEU A 84 7.78 2.69 11.80
C LEU A 84 6.32 2.27 11.96
N PHE A 85 5.42 2.85 11.18
CA PHE A 85 4.01 2.47 11.17
C PHE A 85 3.83 1.01 10.75
N GLN A 86 4.50 0.58 9.66
CA GLN A 86 4.43 -0.82 9.23
C GLN A 86 5.03 -1.77 10.29
N VAL A 87 6.12 -1.40 10.94
CA VAL A 87 6.71 -2.18 12.03
C VAL A 87 5.73 -2.29 13.21
N ALA A 88 5.04 -1.20 13.57
CA ALA A 88 4.00 -1.23 14.60
C ALA A 88 2.83 -2.16 14.21
N LEU A 89 2.41 -2.13 12.94
CA LEU A 89 1.37 -3.04 12.43
C LEU A 89 1.82 -4.51 12.46
N ILE A 90 3.09 -4.80 12.10
CA ILE A 90 3.66 -6.15 12.19
C ILE A 90 3.65 -6.64 13.65
N GLY A 91 4.01 -5.78 14.59
CA GLY A 91 4.03 -6.11 16.01
C GLY A 91 2.64 -6.30 16.62
N SER A 92 1.67 -5.49 16.21
CA SER A 92 0.32 -5.45 16.78
C SER A 92 -0.68 -6.39 16.09
N GLY A 93 -0.42 -6.76 14.83
CA GLY A 93 -1.32 -7.55 14.03
C GLY A 93 -0.60 -8.60 13.19
N ASN A 94 -1.36 -9.31 12.38
CA ASN A 94 -0.84 -10.25 11.40
C ASN A 94 -1.50 -10.00 10.04
N LEU A 95 -0.96 -9.04 9.29
CA LEU A 95 -1.38 -8.73 7.93
C LEU A 95 -0.56 -9.52 6.89
N SER A 96 0.06 -10.63 7.32
CA SER A 96 0.88 -11.48 6.47
C SER A 96 2.06 -10.70 5.87
N PHE A 97 2.37 -10.92 4.59
CA PHE A 97 3.48 -10.27 3.90
C PHE A 97 3.22 -8.80 3.51
N LEU A 98 1.99 -8.29 3.64
CA LEU A 98 1.61 -6.98 3.12
C LEU A 98 2.41 -5.85 3.75
N ASN A 99 2.64 -5.89 5.05
CA ASN A 99 3.40 -4.85 5.75
C ASN A 99 4.86 -4.83 5.31
N TYR A 100 5.48 -5.99 5.11
CA TYR A 100 6.84 -6.09 4.59
C TYR A 100 6.92 -5.53 3.16
N LEU A 101 5.94 -5.86 2.32
CA LEU A 101 5.86 -5.35 0.96
C LEU A 101 5.68 -3.82 0.92
N THR A 102 4.96 -3.25 1.90
CA THR A 102 4.74 -1.80 1.99
C THR A 102 6.00 -1.05 2.49
N ILE A 103 6.87 -1.70 3.24
CA ILE A 103 8.16 -1.11 3.66
C ILE A 103 9.07 -0.88 2.44
N ILE A 104 9.07 -1.76 1.45
CA ILE A 104 9.99 -1.68 0.30
C ILE A 104 9.91 -0.33 -0.43
N PRO A 105 8.75 0.19 -0.86
CA PRO A 105 8.68 1.50 -1.48
C PRO A 105 9.03 2.64 -0.51
N ALA A 106 8.78 2.48 0.79
CA ALA A 106 9.17 3.48 1.78
C ALA A 106 10.69 3.61 1.90
N LEU A 107 11.46 2.56 1.63
CA LEU A 107 12.93 2.63 1.60
C LEU A 107 13.45 3.57 0.50
N ALA A 108 12.72 3.78 -0.58
CA ALA A 108 13.08 4.73 -1.63
C ALA A 108 13.02 6.21 -1.17
N CYS A 109 12.44 6.48 0.00
CA CYS A 109 12.44 7.80 0.60
C CYS A 109 13.80 8.17 1.23
N PHE A 110 14.65 7.18 1.48
CA PHE A 110 15.97 7.39 2.05
C PHE A 110 16.99 7.56 0.93
N ASP A 111 17.69 8.68 0.95
CA ASP A 111 18.81 8.89 0.02
C ASP A 111 20.10 8.22 0.53
N ASP A 112 21.09 8.15 -0.35
CA ASP A 112 22.36 7.50 -0.03
C ASP A 112 23.00 8.04 1.25
N ALA A 113 22.90 9.35 1.51
CA ALA A 113 23.47 9.94 2.71
C ALA A 113 22.70 9.56 3.98
N ALA A 114 21.37 9.43 3.91
CA ALA A 114 20.56 8.94 5.03
C ALA A 114 20.85 7.46 5.31
N LEU A 115 20.96 6.63 4.26
CA LEU A 115 21.30 5.23 4.39
C LEU A 115 22.72 5.02 4.92
N MET A 116 23.68 5.77 4.41
CA MET A 116 25.07 5.70 4.89
C MET A 116 25.18 6.12 6.34
N TRP A 117 24.47 7.18 6.75
CA TRP A 117 24.40 7.59 8.15
C TRP A 117 23.81 6.46 9.03
N LEU A 118 22.72 5.84 8.57
CA LEU A 118 22.06 4.75 9.30
C LEU A 118 22.97 3.51 9.42
N LEU A 119 23.72 3.20 8.36
CA LEU A 119 24.62 2.04 8.30
C LEU A 119 26.03 2.31 8.87
N GLY A 120 26.32 3.56 9.28
CA GLY A 120 27.63 3.94 9.78
C GLY A 120 28.75 3.93 8.72
N ILE A 121 28.38 4.06 7.42
CA ILE A 121 29.32 4.03 6.29
C ILE A 121 29.67 5.46 5.89
N ALA A 122 30.95 5.75 5.63
CA ALA A 122 31.39 7.05 5.16
C ALA A 122 30.84 7.33 3.74
N ALA A 123 30.30 8.55 3.54
CA ALA A 123 29.81 8.94 2.23
C ALA A 123 30.96 9.06 1.23
N PRO A 124 30.81 8.55 0.00
CA PRO A 124 31.82 8.74 -1.04
C PRO A 124 31.99 10.22 -1.35
N SER A 125 33.23 10.68 -1.40
CA SER A 125 33.63 12.09 -1.49
C SER A 125 33.26 12.80 -2.80
N ASN A 126 32.73 12.11 -3.81
CA ASN A 126 32.44 12.67 -5.11
C ASN A 126 31.20 12.06 -5.77
N THR A 127 30.06 12.66 -5.52
CA THR A 127 28.91 12.55 -6.43
C THR A 127 28.47 13.96 -6.84
N GLY A 128 29.25 14.58 -7.73
CA GLY A 128 28.81 15.80 -8.41
C GLY A 128 27.52 15.53 -9.20
N PRO A 129 26.69 16.56 -9.43
CA PRO A 129 25.49 16.42 -10.27
C PRO A 129 25.93 16.22 -11.73
N GLY A 130 26.29 14.99 -12.06
CA GLY A 130 26.64 14.65 -13.43
C GLY A 130 25.42 14.62 -14.33
N LEU A 131 25.65 14.46 -15.64
CA LEU A 131 24.69 14.30 -16.75
C LEU A 131 23.49 13.37 -16.43
N ARG A 132 23.56 12.61 -15.36
CA ARG A 132 22.54 11.67 -14.89
C ARG A 132 21.17 12.31 -14.64
N TRP A 133 21.08 13.53 -14.11
CA TRP A 133 19.77 14.15 -13.83
C TRP A 133 19.03 14.54 -15.11
N VAL A 134 19.77 14.92 -16.18
CA VAL A 134 19.19 15.28 -17.48
C VAL A 134 18.51 14.08 -18.15
N LEU A 135 19.11 12.90 -18.00
CA LEU A 135 18.53 11.64 -18.50
C LEU A 135 17.48 11.06 -17.54
N ASN A 136 17.64 11.24 -16.24
CA ASN A 136 16.74 10.69 -15.26
C ASN A 136 15.39 11.44 -15.18
N LEU A 137 15.36 12.76 -15.46
CA LEU A 137 14.12 13.52 -15.40
C LEU A 137 13.10 13.08 -16.47
N PRO A 138 13.42 12.94 -17.75
CA PRO A 138 12.49 12.41 -18.74
C PRO A 138 12.04 10.97 -18.42
N LEU A 139 12.97 10.14 -17.95
CA LEU A 139 12.66 8.77 -17.54
C LEU A 139 11.73 8.73 -16.34
N ALA A 140 11.97 9.56 -15.33
CA ALA A 140 11.12 9.68 -14.15
C ALA A 140 9.72 10.20 -14.52
N LEU A 141 9.63 11.25 -15.34
CA LEU A 141 8.34 11.78 -15.82
C LEU A 141 7.59 10.75 -16.68
N GLY A 142 8.30 10.04 -17.55
CA GLY A 142 7.75 8.95 -18.35
C GLY A 142 7.21 7.82 -17.47
N SER A 143 7.95 7.44 -16.43
CA SER A 143 7.54 6.41 -15.46
C SER A 143 6.30 6.84 -14.67
N VAL A 144 6.26 8.09 -14.19
CA VAL A 144 5.09 8.64 -13.48
C VAL A 144 3.87 8.68 -14.41
N ALA A 145 4.02 9.16 -15.65
CA ALA A 145 2.94 9.19 -16.63
C ALA A 145 2.44 7.78 -16.97
N PHE A 146 3.35 6.82 -17.11
CA PHE A 146 3.02 5.43 -17.36
C PHE A 146 2.26 4.79 -16.18
N ILE A 147 2.72 5.00 -14.94
CA ILE A 147 2.05 4.51 -13.74
C ILE A 147 0.66 5.16 -13.60
N ALA A 148 0.55 6.48 -13.80
CA ALA A 148 -0.73 7.19 -13.76
C ALA A 148 -1.70 6.66 -14.82
N TRP A 149 -1.20 6.42 -16.04
CA TRP A 149 -2.00 5.83 -17.12
C TRP A 149 -2.47 4.41 -16.81
N LEU A 150 -1.61 3.57 -16.21
CA LEU A 150 -1.98 2.22 -15.78
C LEU A 150 -3.05 2.25 -14.67
N ASN A 151 -2.91 3.17 -13.70
CA ASN A 151 -3.81 3.26 -12.56
C ASN A 151 -5.09 4.07 -12.82
N LYS A 152 -5.22 4.71 -14.00
CA LYS A 152 -6.43 5.45 -14.36
C LYS A 152 -7.73 4.65 -14.14
N PRO A 153 -7.84 3.36 -14.54
CA PRO A 153 -9.07 2.59 -14.30
C PRO A 153 -9.32 2.30 -12.81
N VAL A 154 -8.26 2.19 -12.01
CA VAL A 154 -8.38 2.03 -10.54
C VAL A 154 -8.96 3.30 -9.94
N TYR A 155 -8.44 4.47 -10.35
CA TYR A 155 -8.94 5.76 -9.92
C TYR A 155 -10.40 5.98 -10.34
N GLU A 156 -10.74 5.67 -11.59
CA GLU A 156 -12.12 5.75 -12.10
C GLU A 156 -13.07 4.82 -11.32
N ASN A 157 -12.60 3.64 -10.90
CA ASN A 157 -13.36 2.73 -10.05
C ASN A 157 -13.56 3.29 -8.62
N LEU A 158 -12.58 4.04 -8.11
CA LEU A 158 -12.62 4.60 -6.77
C LEU A 158 -13.54 5.82 -6.67
N VAL A 159 -13.44 6.73 -7.65
CA VAL A 159 -14.12 8.05 -7.65
C VAL A 159 -15.39 8.03 -8.49
N GLY A 160 -15.51 7.08 -9.41
CA GLY A 160 -16.63 6.98 -10.34
C GLY A 160 -17.99 6.75 -9.65
N PRO A 161 -19.08 7.06 -10.34
CA PRO A 161 -20.42 6.79 -9.83
C PRO A 161 -20.61 5.27 -9.60
N ALA A 162 -21.42 4.93 -8.61
CA ALA A 162 -21.76 3.55 -8.30
C ALA A 162 -22.20 2.79 -9.56
N ARG A 163 -21.56 1.66 -9.86
CA ARG A 163 -21.94 0.81 -10.99
C ARG A 163 -23.34 0.26 -10.77
N LYS A 164 -24.21 0.38 -11.77
CA LYS A 164 -25.60 -0.12 -11.73
C LYS A 164 -25.67 -1.64 -11.98
N ASP A 165 -24.85 -2.40 -11.30
CA ASP A 165 -24.86 -3.87 -11.41
C ASP A 165 -25.80 -4.57 -10.40
N GLY A 166 -26.68 -3.81 -9.78
CA GLY A 166 -27.69 -4.32 -8.85
C GLY A 166 -27.18 -4.71 -7.46
N THR A 167 -25.87 -4.76 -7.24
CA THR A 167 -25.28 -5.13 -5.94
C THR A 167 -25.10 -3.95 -5.00
N GLY A 168 -25.37 -2.73 -5.45
CA GLY A 168 -25.19 -1.50 -4.65
C GLY A 168 -23.75 -1.17 -4.26
N LYS A 169 -22.78 -1.98 -4.66
CA LYS A 169 -21.36 -1.77 -4.35
C LYS A 169 -20.77 -0.68 -5.24
N ARG A 170 -20.31 0.37 -4.62
CA ARG A 170 -19.67 1.51 -5.32
C ARG A 170 -18.35 1.15 -5.98
N GLN A 171 -17.65 0.14 -5.50
CA GLN A 171 -16.28 -0.18 -5.89
C GLN A 171 -16.12 -1.68 -6.11
N VAL A 172 -15.39 -2.04 -7.16
CA VAL A 172 -14.93 -3.41 -7.37
C VAL A 172 -13.63 -3.58 -6.59
N MET A 173 -13.68 -4.37 -5.52
CA MET A 173 -12.51 -4.75 -4.73
C MET A 173 -11.97 -6.08 -5.23
N ASN A 174 -10.66 -6.31 -5.03
CA ASN A 174 -9.95 -7.53 -5.44
C ASN A 174 -10.01 -7.80 -6.95
N GLY A 175 -10.03 -6.71 -7.74
CA GLY A 175 -10.03 -6.75 -9.19
C GLY A 175 -8.71 -6.31 -9.80
N SER A 176 -8.31 -6.92 -10.92
CA SER A 176 -7.22 -6.43 -11.76
C SER A 176 -7.79 -5.54 -12.86
N PHE A 177 -7.22 -4.34 -13.00
CA PHE A 177 -7.60 -3.33 -13.99
C PHE A 177 -6.58 -3.22 -15.11
N ASP A 178 -5.64 -4.16 -15.18
CA ASP A 178 -4.60 -4.14 -16.21
C ASP A 178 -5.18 -4.14 -17.61
N ARG A 179 -4.60 -3.32 -18.44
CA ARG A 179 -5.02 -3.15 -19.83
C ARG A 179 -4.34 -4.17 -20.73
N VAL A 180 -5.06 -4.63 -21.74
CA VAL A 180 -4.47 -5.33 -22.86
C VAL A 180 -3.91 -4.27 -23.81
N VAL A 181 -2.59 -4.17 -23.89
CA VAL A 181 -1.93 -3.27 -24.82
C VAL A 181 -1.75 -4.00 -26.16
N SER A 182 -2.50 -3.54 -27.16
CA SER A 182 -2.26 -4.01 -28.52
C SER A 182 -1.03 -3.31 -29.10
N VAL A 183 0.10 -3.99 -29.07
CA VAL A 183 1.36 -3.52 -29.70
C VAL A 183 1.28 -3.56 -31.24
N LYS A 184 0.21 -4.12 -31.81
CA LYS A 184 0.03 -4.27 -33.26
C LYS A 184 0.23 -2.97 -34.02
N ARG A 185 -0.44 -1.87 -33.56
CA ARG A 185 -0.30 -0.54 -34.19
C ARG A 185 1.12 0.03 -34.09
N ILE A 186 1.84 -0.27 -33.03
CA ILE A 186 3.21 0.20 -32.82
C ILE A 186 4.15 -0.58 -33.75
N CYS A 187 3.99 -1.89 -33.82
CA CYS A 187 4.77 -2.75 -34.71
C CYS A 187 4.53 -2.41 -36.18
N GLU A 188 3.28 -2.12 -36.58
CA GLU A 188 2.93 -1.66 -37.92
C GLU A 188 3.62 -0.34 -38.27
N LYS A 189 3.65 0.64 -37.35
CA LYS A 189 4.37 1.90 -37.56
C LYS A 189 5.89 1.72 -37.65
N LEU A 190 6.45 0.78 -36.88
CA LEU A 190 7.88 0.49 -36.83
C LEU A 190 8.31 -0.53 -37.93
N ARG A 191 7.38 -1.04 -38.75
CA ARG A 191 7.58 -2.08 -39.74
C ARG A 191 8.22 -3.35 -39.16
N ILE A 192 7.88 -3.69 -37.92
CA ILE A 192 8.34 -4.89 -37.23
C ILE A 192 7.18 -5.89 -37.21
N ALA A 193 7.48 -7.17 -37.37
CA ALA A 193 6.47 -8.21 -37.27
C ALA A 193 5.81 -8.19 -35.87
N PRO A 194 4.47 -8.10 -35.77
CA PRO A 194 3.81 -8.09 -34.48
C PRO A 194 4.01 -9.44 -33.79
N PRO A 195 4.16 -9.45 -32.46
CA PRO A 195 4.26 -10.70 -31.71
C PRO A 195 2.99 -11.53 -31.92
N SER A 196 3.13 -12.84 -32.00
CA SER A 196 2.04 -13.80 -32.21
C SER A 196 0.95 -13.74 -31.11
N ARG A 197 1.29 -13.20 -29.95
CA ARG A 197 0.35 -12.96 -28.84
C ARG A 197 0.37 -11.48 -28.44
N PRO A 198 -0.81 -10.86 -28.18
CA PRO A 198 -0.86 -9.50 -27.66
C PRO A 198 -0.13 -9.42 -26.31
N LEU A 199 0.60 -8.34 -26.09
CA LEU A 199 1.22 -8.08 -24.80
C LEU A 199 0.11 -7.87 -23.77
N ASN A 200 -0.14 -8.88 -22.98
CA ASN A 200 -1.17 -8.84 -21.94
C ASN A 200 -0.54 -8.41 -20.61
N LEU A 201 -0.62 -7.12 -20.29
CA LEU A 201 -0.15 -6.59 -19.01
C LEU A 201 -0.94 -7.15 -17.82
N ARG A 202 -2.08 -7.78 -18.09
CA ARG A 202 -2.94 -8.38 -17.05
C ARG A 202 -2.23 -9.48 -16.25
N SER A 203 -1.30 -10.20 -16.90
CA SER A 203 -0.49 -11.21 -16.22
C SER A 203 0.51 -10.61 -15.22
N LEU A 204 0.90 -9.36 -15.42
CA LEU A 204 1.84 -8.65 -14.54
C LEU A 204 1.15 -8.04 -13.30
N ARG A 205 -0.18 -7.95 -13.31
CA ARG A 205 -0.99 -7.39 -12.22
C ARG A 205 -0.48 -6.05 -11.69
N LEU A 206 -0.14 -5.14 -12.60
CA LEU A 206 0.45 -3.84 -12.27
C LEU A 206 -0.57 -2.82 -11.75
N ALA A 207 -1.85 -2.97 -12.13
CA ALA A 207 -2.93 -2.07 -11.74
C ALA A 207 -4.08 -2.88 -11.11
N ASN A 208 -4.17 -2.83 -9.79
CA ASN A 208 -5.12 -3.63 -9.02
C ASN A 208 -5.81 -2.78 -7.96
N ALA A 209 -7.02 -3.17 -7.59
CA ALA A 209 -7.72 -2.69 -6.41
C ALA A 209 -7.87 -3.85 -5.44
N PHE A 210 -6.92 -4.03 -4.55
CA PHE A 210 -7.02 -5.00 -3.47
C PHE A 210 -7.43 -4.28 -2.19
N GLY A 211 -8.57 -4.68 -1.64
CA GLY A 211 -9.07 -4.23 -0.36
C GLY A 211 -8.95 -5.34 0.67
N ALA A 212 -7.73 -5.66 1.07
CA ALA A 212 -7.53 -6.44 2.28
C ALA A 212 -7.76 -5.52 3.48
N PHE A 213 -8.62 -5.92 4.40
CA PHE A 213 -8.88 -5.18 5.65
C PHE A 213 -9.55 -3.80 5.51
N GLY A 214 -10.18 -3.52 4.38
CA GLY A 214 -10.94 -2.27 4.16
C GLY A 214 -12.18 -2.12 5.05
N SER A 215 -12.55 -3.15 5.79
CA SER A 215 -13.62 -3.12 6.80
C SER A 215 -13.21 -3.94 8.02
N VAL A 216 -13.43 -3.37 9.20
CA VAL A 216 -13.32 -4.10 10.47
C VAL A 216 -14.71 -4.65 10.80
N GLN A 217 -14.81 -5.96 10.90
CA GLN A 217 -16.06 -6.62 11.32
C GLN A 217 -16.17 -6.57 12.85
N ARG A 218 -17.41 -6.54 13.35
CA ARG A 218 -17.67 -6.58 14.80
C ARG A 218 -17.67 -8.00 15.36
N THR A 219 -17.89 -8.98 14.49
CA THR A 219 -17.96 -10.40 14.82
C THR A 219 -16.97 -11.17 13.96
N ARG A 220 -16.45 -12.25 14.49
CA ARG A 220 -15.60 -13.19 13.77
C ARG A 220 -16.29 -14.53 13.72
N ASP A 221 -16.63 -14.96 12.51
CA ASP A 221 -17.13 -16.30 12.28
C ASP A 221 -15.96 -17.29 12.26
N LEU A 222 -16.04 -18.32 13.07
CA LEU A 222 -15.03 -19.38 13.14
C LEU A 222 -15.64 -20.66 12.59
N LEU A 223 -14.90 -21.34 11.76
CA LEU A 223 -15.24 -22.69 11.31
C LEU A 223 -14.82 -23.67 12.41
N VAL A 224 -15.79 -24.29 13.06
CA VAL A 224 -15.54 -25.33 14.03
C VAL A 224 -15.64 -26.68 13.28
N ILE A 225 -14.54 -27.42 13.27
CA ILE A 225 -14.51 -28.78 12.71
C ILE A 225 -14.72 -29.73 13.86
N GLU A 226 -15.87 -30.37 13.86
CA GLU A 226 -16.23 -31.40 14.84
C GLU A 226 -16.08 -32.79 14.22
N GLY A 227 -15.63 -33.74 15.01
CA GLY A 227 -15.50 -35.14 14.59
C GLY A 227 -16.35 -36.04 15.47
N SER A 228 -17.04 -36.98 14.86
CA SER A 228 -17.75 -38.04 15.58
C SER A 228 -17.05 -39.37 15.43
N ARG A 229 -17.01 -40.16 16.52
CA ARG A 229 -16.50 -41.53 16.54
C ARG A 229 -17.67 -42.54 16.56
N GLY A 230 -18.59 -42.43 15.68
CA GLY A 230 -19.72 -43.35 15.58
C GLY A 230 -20.08 -43.69 14.14
N GLU A 231 -20.88 -44.70 13.92
CA GLU A 231 -21.51 -44.93 12.63
C GLU A 231 -22.44 -43.78 12.29
N ALA A 232 -22.75 -43.60 11.00
CA ALA A 232 -23.43 -42.42 10.46
C ALA A 232 -24.77 -42.06 11.12
N ASP A 233 -25.40 -43.05 11.77
CA ASP A 233 -26.69 -42.87 12.45
C ASP A 233 -26.58 -42.52 13.94
N ASP A 234 -25.34 -42.53 14.50
CA ASP A 234 -25.08 -42.27 15.94
C ASP A 234 -24.02 -41.16 16.10
N TRP A 235 -24.29 -39.99 15.53
CA TRP A 235 -23.39 -38.84 15.58
C TRP A 235 -23.31 -38.21 16.98
N ASN A 236 -22.26 -38.56 17.71
CA ASN A 236 -21.96 -37.97 19.01
C ASN A 236 -20.97 -36.83 18.83
N TRP A 237 -21.46 -35.64 18.69
CA TRP A 237 -20.67 -34.41 18.53
C TRP A 237 -20.02 -34.02 19.86
N ARG A 238 -18.73 -33.78 19.86
CA ARG A 238 -17.98 -33.25 20.99
C ARG A 238 -17.28 -31.95 20.61
#